data_5ee2f7b1d55ad53513a2547294a5ae4b
#
_entry.id   5ee2f7b1d55ad53513a2547294a5ae4b
#
_cell.length_a   1.000
_cell.length_b   1.000
_cell.length_c   1.000
_cell.angle_alpha   90.00
_cell.angle_beta   90.00
_cell.angle_gamma   90.00
#
_symmetry.space_group_name_H-M   'P 1'
#
loop_
_entity.id
_entity.type
_entity.pdbx_description
1 polymer ?
#
loop_
_entity_poly.entity_id
_entity_poly.type
_entity_poly.pdbx_seq_one_letter_code
_entity_poly.pdbx_strand_id
1 'polypeptide(L)'
;VRKEFRGNIQAKSSPVWHIYLLVAASSSLLLWFLPLQSALRSFAGAPYSPRAVSSASIAFIIWLIHINILRGYNSIATNLHFLFGSLSGFIGVALSLISFLDFGISTLMNLDFGKYQVAEAIILLITAFPLALYYFGEFGSRASVLEMRIFSTFGGLVSTILFVSVAATLSLNTLLVWYFGDKELGYERFFSDVPAQLGAILVLTIFHFIFRSLTEGYKRDALIRIYQYLISGATLIAGSIGFGAVMVALLADVNRLNTLLFGVSLMTITCSNWLYHWRLCQAADHQERELEGESPIRRFYLYFFIGAPIIFGIGSLVWLTFNGFKWLLLGNQALWQSRYPLAALATTILLSSYHLVVLRQDRASL
;
A
#
# COMPACT_ATOMS: atom_id res chain seq x y z
N VAL A 1 -14.34 38.69 23.64
CA VAL A 1 -15.15 38.57 22.41
C VAL A 1 -14.67 37.38 21.57
N ARG A 2 -13.37 37.22 21.26
CA ARG A 2 -12.87 36.11 20.40
C ARG A 2 -12.92 34.75 21.10
N LYS A 3 -12.76 34.64 22.41
CA LYS A 3 -12.88 33.43 23.22
C LYS A 3 -14.32 32.97 23.42
N GLU A 4 -15.24 33.93 23.65
CA GLU A 4 -16.68 33.65 23.82
C GLU A 4 -17.34 33.21 22.52
N PHE A 5 -16.93 33.80 21.36
CA PHE A 5 -17.44 33.39 20.06
C PHE A 5 -17.01 31.94 19.72
N ARG A 6 -15.78 31.52 20.11
CA ARG A 6 -15.32 30.14 19.94
C ARG A 6 -16.08 29.14 20.83
N GLY A 7 -16.40 29.51 22.08
CA GLY A 7 -17.13 28.61 22.99
C GLY A 7 -18.54 28.29 22.52
N ASN A 8 -19.25 29.28 21.96
CA ASN A 8 -20.64 29.11 21.48
C ASN A 8 -20.76 28.32 20.18
N ILE A 9 -19.73 28.32 19.30
CA ILE A 9 -19.73 27.54 18.06
C ILE A 9 -19.45 26.04 18.33
N GLN A 10 -18.61 25.73 19.31
CA GLN A 10 -18.30 24.33 19.67
C GLN A 10 -19.52 23.57 20.24
N ALA A 11 -20.44 24.23 20.89
CA ALA A 11 -21.59 23.61 21.56
C ALA A 11 -22.72 23.14 20.60
N LYS A 12 -22.72 23.55 19.33
CA LYS A 12 -23.86 23.34 18.41
C LYS A 12 -23.54 22.76 17.04
N SER A 13 -22.30 22.36 16.76
CA SER A 13 -21.97 21.80 15.42
C SER A 13 -22.46 20.38 15.27
N SER A 14 -23.31 20.12 14.28
CA SER A 14 -23.81 18.80 13.96
C SER A 14 -22.67 17.90 13.41
N PRO A 15 -22.72 16.57 13.58
CA PRO A 15 -21.77 15.63 12.96
C PRO A 15 -21.65 15.83 11.45
N VAL A 16 -22.73 16.20 10.77
CA VAL A 16 -22.78 16.49 9.33
C VAL A 16 -21.87 17.65 8.97
N TRP A 17 -21.83 18.70 9.82
CA TRP A 17 -20.95 19.85 9.61
C TRP A 17 -19.47 19.47 9.69
N HIS A 18 -19.08 18.60 10.62
CA HIS A 18 -17.71 18.11 10.73
C HIS A 18 -17.30 17.25 9.53
N ILE A 19 -18.21 16.39 9.04
CA ILE A 19 -17.98 15.60 7.83
C ILE A 19 -17.81 16.51 6.61
N TYR A 20 -18.69 17.52 6.46
CA TYR A 20 -18.56 18.51 5.39
C TYR A 20 -17.21 19.22 5.43
N LEU A 21 -16.78 19.73 6.59
CA LEU A 21 -15.49 20.40 6.74
C LEU A 21 -14.32 19.49 6.43
N LEU A 22 -14.37 18.23 6.87
CA LEU A 22 -13.35 17.21 6.55
C LEU A 22 -13.23 17.00 5.04
N VAL A 23 -14.35 16.75 4.37
CA VAL A 23 -14.39 16.51 2.92
C VAL A 23 -13.93 17.76 2.16
N ALA A 24 -14.46 18.93 2.49
CA ALA A 24 -14.15 20.17 1.80
C ALA A 24 -12.67 20.56 1.95
N ALA A 25 -12.10 20.47 3.16
CA ALA A 25 -10.70 20.79 3.40
C ALA A 25 -9.77 19.76 2.74
N SER A 26 -10.07 18.47 2.82
CA SER A 26 -9.23 17.42 2.23
C SER A 26 -9.29 17.44 0.70
N SER A 27 -10.47 17.62 0.12
CA SER A 27 -10.62 17.76 -1.34
C SER A 27 -9.92 19.01 -1.87
N SER A 28 -10.09 20.14 -1.19
CA SER A 28 -9.43 21.38 -1.61
C SER A 28 -7.90 21.31 -1.48
N LEU A 29 -7.37 20.57 -0.49
CA LEU A 29 -5.95 20.30 -0.38
C LEU A 29 -5.40 19.61 -1.64
N LEU A 30 -6.04 18.55 -2.11
CA LEU A 30 -5.64 17.85 -3.33
C LEU A 30 -5.81 18.71 -4.57
N LEU A 31 -6.93 19.45 -4.64
CA LEU A 31 -7.28 20.30 -5.78
C LEU A 31 -6.37 21.54 -5.94
N TRP A 32 -5.63 21.96 -4.91
CA TRP A 32 -4.62 23.01 -5.08
C TRP A 32 -3.21 22.44 -5.22
N PHE A 33 -2.90 21.34 -4.51
CA PHE A 33 -1.56 20.76 -4.49
C PHE A 33 -1.14 20.20 -5.85
N LEU A 34 -1.99 19.41 -6.51
CA LEU A 34 -1.69 18.82 -7.82
C LEU A 34 -1.59 19.87 -8.94
N PRO A 35 -2.54 20.82 -9.11
CA PRO A 35 -2.39 21.88 -10.08
C PRO A 35 -1.23 22.84 -9.79
N LEU A 36 -0.89 23.09 -8.52
CA LEU A 36 0.29 23.87 -8.16
C LEU A 36 1.57 23.24 -8.71
N GLN A 37 1.72 21.93 -8.55
CA GLN A 37 2.86 21.22 -9.13
C GLN A 37 2.89 21.37 -10.66
N SER A 38 1.74 21.22 -11.34
CA SER A 38 1.64 21.42 -12.77
C SER A 38 1.99 22.86 -13.19
N ALA A 39 1.58 23.86 -12.41
CA ALA A 39 1.94 25.24 -12.66
C ALA A 39 3.45 25.50 -12.47
N LEU A 40 4.06 24.92 -11.43
CA LEU A 40 5.49 25.04 -11.14
C LEU A 40 6.35 24.33 -12.18
N ARG A 41 5.88 23.23 -12.79
CA ARG A 41 6.59 22.55 -13.88
C ARG A 41 6.80 23.44 -15.11
N SER A 42 5.97 24.44 -15.32
CA SER A 42 6.17 25.40 -16.41
C SER A 42 7.45 26.23 -16.24
N PHE A 43 7.91 26.49 -15.04
CA PHE A 43 9.21 27.11 -14.79
C PHE A 43 10.39 26.19 -15.12
N ALA A 44 10.15 24.88 -15.14
CA ALA A 44 11.13 23.90 -15.57
C ALA A 44 11.09 23.57 -17.07
N GLY A 45 10.32 24.33 -17.85
CA GLY A 45 10.23 24.21 -19.31
C GLY A 45 9.04 23.37 -19.80
N ALA A 46 8.16 22.88 -18.91
CA ALA A 46 6.90 22.26 -19.35
C ALA A 46 5.94 23.32 -19.93
N PRO A 47 5.01 22.94 -20.81
CA PRO A 47 4.03 23.87 -21.36
C PRO A 47 3.24 24.60 -20.26
N TYR A 48 3.16 25.92 -20.35
CA TYR A 48 2.40 26.73 -19.39
C TYR A 48 0.91 26.41 -19.47
N SER A 49 0.33 26.13 -18.30
CA SER A 49 -1.11 25.83 -18.17
C SER A 49 -1.82 26.91 -17.34
N PRO A 50 -2.48 27.90 -17.99
CA PRO A 50 -3.26 28.92 -17.28
C PRO A 50 -4.36 28.29 -16.42
N ARG A 51 -4.93 27.16 -16.84
CA ARG A 51 -5.95 26.41 -16.09
C ARG A 51 -5.38 25.84 -14.80
N ALA A 52 -4.16 25.33 -14.80
CA ALA A 52 -3.52 24.82 -13.59
C ALA A 52 -3.27 25.94 -12.57
N VAL A 53 -2.80 27.12 -13.03
CA VAL A 53 -2.59 28.29 -12.14
C VAL A 53 -3.91 28.77 -11.53
N SER A 54 -4.96 28.96 -12.34
CA SER A 54 -6.24 29.44 -11.83
C SER A 54 -6.91 28.43 -10.91
N SER A 55 -6.90 27.13 -11.24
CA SER A 55 -7.47 26.09 -10.36
C SER A 55 -6.70 25.96 -9.05
N ALA A 56 -5.37 26.00 -9.07
CA ALA A 56 -4.55 26.02 -7.87
C ALA A 56 -4.87 27.21 -6.96
N SER A 57 -4.99 28.42 -7.55
CA SER A 57 -5.27 29.63 -6.78
C SER A 57 -6.65 29.62 -6.12
N ILE A 58 -7.68 29.22 -6.85
CA ILE A 58 -9.05 29.10 -6.32
C ILE A 58 -9.11 28.03 -5.22
N ALA A 59 -8.57 26.84 -5.49
CA ALA A 59 -8.58 25.76 -4.54
C ALA A 59 -7.75 26.07 -3.27
N PHE A 60 -6.66 26.85 -3.40
CA PHE A 60 -5.87 27.33 -2.27
C PHE A 60 -6.68 28.27 -1.37
N ILE A 61 -7.45 29.20 -1.94
CA ILE A 61 -8.32 30.08 -1.17
C ILE A 61 -9.39 29.28 -0.43
N ILE A 62 -10.02 28.33 -1.12
CA ILE A 62 -11.02 27.43 -0.51
C ILE A 62 -10.39 26.63 0.63
N TRP A 63 -9.22 26.08 0.42
CA TRP A 63 -8.47 25.36 1.44
C TRP A 63 -8.14 26.23 2.65
N LEU A 64 -7.65 27.47 2.43
CA LEU A 64 -7.34 28.42 3.52
C LEU A 64 -8.58 28.73 4.38
N ILE A 65 -9.74 28.90 3.75
CA ILE A 65 -10.99 29.16 4.48
C ILE A 65 -11.34 27.94 5.35
N HIS A 66 -11.36 26.75 4.77
CA HIS A 66 -11.78 25.54 5.46
C HIS A 66 -10.79 25.10 6.54
N ILE A 67 -9.47 25.23 6.32
CA ILE A 67 -8.47 24.89 7.32
C ILE A 67 -8.52 25.84 8.53
N ASN A 68 -8.76 27.14 8.31
CA ASN A 68 -8.92 28.10 9.39
C ASN A 68 -10.18 27.82 10.24
N ILE A 69 -11.27 27.38 9.60
CA ILE A 69 -12.46 26.94 10.31
C ILE A 69 -12.18 25.66 11.09
N LEU A 70 -11.61 24.65 10.46
CA LEU A 70 -11.26 23.36 11.08
C LEU A 70 -10.32 23.51 12.28
N ARG A 71 -9.35 24.41 12.21
CA ARG A 71 -8.44 24.70 13.33
C ARG A 71 -9.17 25.18 14.59
N GLY A 72 -10.35 25.75 14.45
CA GLY A 72 -11.20 26.15 15.55
C GLY A 72 -11.89 25.02 16.29
N TYR A 73 -11.93 23.82 15.70
CA TYR A 73 -12.57 22.64 16.27
C TYR A 73 -11.53 21.64 16.79
N ASN A 74 -11.84 21.03 17.93
CA ASN A 74 -11.12 19.87 18.42
C ASN A 74 -12.02 18.63 18.24
N SER A 75 -11.98 18.04 17.05
CA SER A 75 -12.86 16.93 16.67
C SER A 75 -12.09 15.85 15.93
N ILE A 76 -12.63 14.63 15.90
CA ILE A 76 -12.08 13.51 15.12
C ILE A 76 -11.91 13.91 13.64
N ALA A 77 -12.86 14.67 13.07
CA ALA A 77 -12.76 15.14 11.69
C ALA A 77 -11.55 16.05 11.47
N THR A 78 -11.25 16.93 12.43
CA THR A 78 -10.07 17.79 12.40
C THR A 78 -8.79 16.95 12.41
N ASN A 79 -8.69 15.98 13.31
CA ASN A 79 -7.53 15.10 13.42
C ASN A 79 -7.35 14.23 12.18
N LEU A 80 -8.44 13.71 11.59
CA LEU A 80 -8.39 12.96 10.33
C LEU A 80 -7.93 13.82 9.16
N HIS A 81 -8.33 15.11 9.09
CA HIS A 81 -7.81 16.01 8.05
C HIS A 81 -6.30 16.25 8.18
N PHE A 82 -5.82 16.52 9.42
CA PHE A 82 -4.38 16.69 9.64
C PHE A 82 -3.60 15.39 9.40
N LEU A 83 -4.15 14.26 9.75
CA LEU A 83 -3.62 12.95 9.42
C LEU A 83 -3.48 12.75 7.91
N PHE A 84 -4.55 13.01 7.15
CA PHE A 84 -4.57 12.91 5.70
C PHE A 84 -3.53 13.82 5.03
N GLY A 85 -3.45 15.08 5.47
CA GLY A 85 -2.45 16.03 4.98
C GLY A 85 -1.01 15.60 5.29
N SER A 86 -0.78 15.05 6.50
CA SER A 86 0.53 14.49 6.88
C SER A 86 0.94 13.35 5.98
N LEU A 87 0.05 12.37 5.76
CA LEU A 87 0.31 11.24 4.85
C LEU A 87 0.59 11.71 3.44
N SER A 88 -0.21 12.63 2.91
CA SER A 88 -0.01 13.19 1.57
C SER A 88 1.34 13.89 1.43
N GLY A 89 1.75 14.65 2.44
CA GLY A 89 3.06 15.29 2.50
C GLY A 89 4.20 14.27 2.56
N PHE A 90 4.13 13.27 3.42
CA PHE A 90 5.16 12.22 3.51
C PHE A 90 5.27 11.40 2.23
N ILE A 91 4.16 11.06 1.58
CA ILE A 91 4.17 10.39 0.27
C ILE A 91 4.87 11.27 -0.77
N GLY A 92 4.56 12.57 -0.81
CA GLY A 92 5.22 13.51 -1.73
C GLY A 92 6.72 13.61 -1.48
N VAL A 93 7.16 13.69 -0.23
CA VAL A 93 8.59 13.69 0.13
C VAL A 93 9.25 12.37 -0.29
N ALA A 94 8.63 11.23 -0.02
CA ALA A 94 9.15 9.93 -0.41
C ALA A 94 9.32 9.82 -1.93
N LEU A 95 8.30 10.20 -2.70
CA LEU A 95 8.35 10.20 -4.17
C LEU A 95 9.44 11.14 -4.70
N SER A 96 9.63 12.32 -4.10
CA SER A 96 10.71 13.21 -4.46
C SER A 96 12.10 12.61 -4.22
N LEU A 97 12.32 12.01 -3.06
CA LEU A 97 13.57 11.34 -2.72
C LEU A 97 13.86 10.14 -3.64
N ILE A 98 12.82 9.37 -3.97
CA ILE A 98 12.92 8.27 -4.94
C ILE A 98 13.38 8.81 -6.30
N SER A 99 12.75 9.90 -6.78
CA SER A 99 13.12 10.52 -8.06
C SER A 99 14.53 11.08 -8.07
N PHE A 100 15.02 11.63 -6.96
CA PHE A 100 16.44 12.04 -6.84
C PHE A 100 17.40 10.85 -6.88
N LEU A 101 17.08 9.76 -6.21
CA LEU A 101 17.91 8.56 -6.23
C LEU A 101 17.90 7.90 -7.61
N ASP A 102 16.74 7.85 -8.26
CA ASP A 102 16.59 7.40 -9.63
C ASP A 102 17.50 8.19 -10.58
N PHE A 103 17.43 9.52 -10.52
CA PHE A 103 18.32 10.38 -11.28
C PHE A 103 19.80 10.12 -10.97
N GLY A 104 20.17 10.03 -9.70
CA GLY A 104 21.55 9.79 -9.28
C GLY A 104 22.11 8.47 -9.79
N ILE A 105 21.36 7.38 -9.61
CA ILE A 105 21.76 6.03 -10.05
C ILE A 105 21.88 6.00 -11.58
N SER A 106 20.90 6.57 -12.28
CA SER A 106 20.88 6.58 -13.74
C SER A 106 22.00 7.43 -14.34
N THR A 107 22.35 8.55 -13.70
CA THR A 107 23.51 9.37 -14.07
C THR A 107 24.81 8.56 -13.91
N LEU A 108 24.96 7.82 -12.82
CA LEU A 108 26.12 6.94 -12.60
C LEU A 108 26.22 5.82 -13.65
N MET A 109 25.07 5.37 -14.19
CA MET A 109 24.98 4.34 -15.22
C MET A 109 25.09 4.91 -16.64
N ASN A 110 25.33 6.21 -16.83
CA ASN A 110 25.36 6.91 -18.12
C ASN A 110 24.05 6.74 -18.95
N LEU A 111 22.91 6.68 -18.28
CA LEU A 111 21.61 6.63 -18.92
C LEU A 111 21.15 8.05 -19.27
N ASP A 112 20.54 8.21 -20.45
CA ASP A 112 19.99 9.50 -20.88
C ASP A 112 18.71 9.81 -20.08
N PHE A 113 18.86 10.69 -19.08
CA PHE A 113 17.74 11.17 -18.27
C PHE A 113 17.22 12.51 -18.74
N GLY A 114 15.92 12.63 -18.86
CA GLY A 114 15.30 13.89 -19.18
C GLY A 114 15.57 14.95 -18.09
N LYS A 115 16.12 16.10 -18.47
CA LYS A 115 16.38 17.27 -17.59
C LYS A 115 15.16 17.67 -16.73
N TYR A 116 13.97 17.29 -17.15
CA TYR A 116 12.71 17.57 -16.46
C TYR A 116 12.51 16.77 -15.18
N GLN A 117 13.07 15.56 -15.06
CA GLN A 117 12.84 14.70 -13.90
C GLN A 117 13.45 15.28 -12.61
N VAL A 118 14.63 15.87 -12.70
CA VAL A 118 15.25 16.56 -11.52
C VAL A 118 14.41 17.75 -11.09
N ALA A 119 13.96 18.55 -12.06
CA ALA A 119 13.11 19.71 -11.76
C ALA A 119 11.78 19.27 -11.14
N GLU A 120 11.18 18.18 -11.62
CA GLU A 120 9.96 17.61 -11.02
C GLU A 120 10.21 17.12 -9.59
N ALA A 121 11.32 16.45 -9.33
CA ALA A 121 11.70 16.03 -7.98
C ALA A 121 11.88 17.22 -7.03
N ILE A 122 12.56 18.29 -7.49
CA ILE A 122 12.73 19.52 -6.72
C ILE A 122 11.38 20.18 -6.43
N ILE A 123 10.53 20.33 -7.43
CA ILE A 123 9.19 20.93 -7.29
C ILE A 123 8.36 20.13 -6.29
N LEU A 124 8.38 18.80 -6.40
CA LEU A 124 7.66 17.91 -5.49
C LEU A 124 8.20 18.04 -4.05
N LEU A 125 9.52 18.11 -3.87
CA LEU A 125 10.12 18.29 -2.54
C LEU A 125 9.75 19.64 -1.91
N ILE A 126 9.92 20.74 -2.66
CA ILE A 126 9.62 22.11 -2.17
C ILE A 126 8.14 22.26 -1.79
N THR A 127 7.24 21.56 -2.46
CA THR A 127 5.80 21.62 -2.17
C THR A 127 5.40 20.64 -1.08
N ALA A 128 5.90 19.40 -1.11
CA ALA A 128 5.49 18.34 -0.19
C ALA A 128 6.13 18.46 1.19
N PHE A 129 7.39 18.90 1.29
CA PHE A 129 8.10 18.96 2.56
C PHE A 129 7.49 19.97 3.55
N PRO A 130 7.22 21.24 3.17
CA PRO A 130 6.53 22.17 4.05
C PRO A 130 5.12 21.69 4.42
N LEU A 131 4.43 21.04 3.48
CA LEU A 131 3.11 20.46 3.73
C LEU A 131 3.20 19.35 4.79
N ALA A 132 4.17 18.42 4.65
CA ALA A 132 4.41 17.35 5.62
C ALA A 132 4.69 17.91 7.01
N LEU A 133 5.59 18.89 7.12
CA LEU A 133 5.97 19.51 8.40
C LEU A 133 4.78 20.22 9.05
N TYR A 134 4.04 21.00 8.26
CA TYR A 134 2.88 21.73 8.77
C TYR A 134 1.79 20.78 9.30
N TYR A 135 1.38 19.82 8.48
CA TYR A 135 0.31 18.90 8.84
C TYR A 135 0.71 17.94 9.96
N PHE A 136 1.95 17.45 9.95
CA PHE A 136 2.45 16.59 11.01
C PHE A 136 2.58 17.35 12.34
N GLY A 137 3.04 18.60 12.31
CA GLY A 137 3.10 19.46 13.50
C GLY A 137 1.71 19.74 14.09
N GLU A 138 0.73 20.09 13.24
CA GLU A 138 -0.66 20.33 13.70
C GLU A 138 -1.30 19.02 14.20
N PHE A 139 -1.05 17.87 13.53
CA PHE A 139 -1.53 16.57 13.98
C PHE A 139 -0.90 16.20 15.33
N GLY A 140 0.43 16.28 15.45
CA GLY A 140 1.16 15.93 16.66
C GLY A 140 0.79 16.79 17.87
N SER A 141 0.41 18.08 17.66
CA SER A 141 -0.01 18.96 18.73
C SER A 141 -1.45 18.69 19.25
N ARG A 142 -2.27 17.95 18.48
CA ARG A 142 -3.69 17.71 18.75
C ARG A 142 -4.02 16.25 19.00
N ALA A 143 -3.26 15.36 18.35
CA ALA A 143 -3.51 13.94 18.42
C ALA A 143 -3.29 13.40 19.83
N SER A 144 -4.19 12.54 20.26
CA SER A 144 -3.97 11.69 21.43
C SER A 144 -2.82 10.69 21.17
N VAL A 145 -2.27 10.13 22.23
CA VAL A 145 -1.25 9.06 22.12
C VAL A 145 -1.76 7.91 21.25
N LEU A 146 -3.05 7.56 21.37
CA LEU A 146 -3.66 6.50 20.56
C LEU A 146 -3.71 6.87 19.07
N GLU A 147 -4.12 8.08 18.72
CA GLU A 147 -4.18 8.54 17.34
C GLU A 147 -2.78 8.59 16.69
N MET A 148 -1.77 9.06 17.43
CA MET A 148 -0.38 9.07 16.96
C MET A 148 0.14 7.65 16.73
N ARG A 149 -0.24 6.70 17.57
CA ARG A 149 0.12 5.29 17.43
C ARG A 149 -0.58 4.63 16.24
N ILE A 150 -1.86 4.92 16.02
CA ILE A 150 -2.59 4.47 14.84
C ILE A 150 -1.90 5.01 13.57
N PHE A 151 -1.53 6.29 13.57
CA PHE A 151 -0.82 6.90 12.45
C PHE A 151 0.51 6.22 12.15
N SER A 152 1.39 6.07 13.15
CA SER A 152 2.70 5.46 12.95
C SER A 152 2.59 3.98 12.56
N THR A 153 1.62 3.25 13.09
CA THR A 153 1.42 1.83 12.76
C THR A 153 0.81 1.65 11.37
N PHE A 154 -0.33 2.26 11.09
CA PHE A 154 -1.05 2.03 9.82
C PHE A 154 -0.60 2.96 8.70
N GLY A 155 -0.41 4.24 8.97
CA GLY A 155 0.09 5.20 7.99
C GLY A 155 1.58 5.01 7.67
N GLY A 156 2.38 4.60 8.65
CA GLY A 156 3.81 4.38 8.53
C GLY A 156 4.18 2.93 8.23
N LEU A 157 4.10 2.04 9.23
CA LEU A 157 4.64 0.67 9.11
C LEU A 157 3.92 -0.15 8.04
N VAL A 158 2.58 -0.15 8.01
CA VAL A 158 1.81 -0.91 7.00
C VAL A 158 2.13 -0.42 5.61
N SER A 159 2.05 0.90 5.39
CA SER A 159 2.26 1.48 4.06
C SER A 159 3.67 1.21 3.55
N THR A 160 4.69 1.46 4.37
CA THR A 160 6.09 1.30 3.94
C THR A 160 6.42 -0.16 3.59
N ILE A 161 5.99 -1.15 4.39
CA ILE A 161 6.28 -2.55 4.11
C ILE A 161 5.56 -3.05 2.84
N LEU A 162 4.33 -2.60 2.59
CA LEU A 162 3.59 -2.97 1.39
C LEU A 162 4.24 -2.37 0.13
N PHE A 163 4.59 -1.08 0.16
CA PHE A 163 5.25 -0.44 -0.98
C PHE A 163 6.66 -0.98 -1.23
N VAL A 164 7.44 -1.27 -0.18
CA VAL A 164 8.74 -1.97 -0.31
C VAL A 164 8.54 -3.33 -0.98
N SER A 165 7.52 -4.08 -0.58
CA SER A 165 7.23 -5.39 -1.18
C SER A 165 6.87 -5.27 -2.67
N VAL A 166 6.10 -4.25 -3.06
CA VAL A 166 5.78 -3.99 -4.48
C VAL A 166 7.04 -3.64 -5.25
N ALA A 167 7.84 -2.67 -4.77
CA ALA A 167 9.07 -2.25 -5.44
C ALA A 167 10.08 -3.42 -5.58
N ALA A 168 10.26 -4.22 -4.52
CA ALA A 168 11.12 -5.39 -4.54
C ALA A 168 10.62 -6.48 -5.51
N THR A 169 9.29 -6.70 -5.58
CA THR A 169 8.69 -7.64 -6.55
C THR A 169 8.94 -7.19 -7.98
N LEU A 170 8.73 -5.90 -8.27
CA LEU A 170 8.97 -5.35 -9.61
C LEU A 170 10.44 -5.44 -9.99
N SER A 171 11.36 -5.07 -9.09
CA SER A 171 12.81 -5.19 -9.32
C SER A 171 13.24 -6.63 -9.61
N LEU A 172 12.76 -7.59 -8.79
CA LEU A 172 13.07 -9.00 -9.00
C LEU A 172 12.48 -9.52 -10.32
N ASN A 173 11.26 -9.13 -10.65
CA ASN A 173 10.63 -9.51 -11.93
C ASN A 173 11.41 -8.95 -13.12
N THR A 174 11.80 -7.68 -13.10
CA THR A 174 12.61 -7.08 -14.15
C THR A 174 13.95 -7.79 -14.32
N LEU A 175 14.62 -8.12 -13.20
CA LEU A 175 15.87 -8.89 -13.19
C LEU A 175 15.70 -10.27 -13.81
N LEU A 176 14.64 -11.00 -13.43
CA LEU A 176 14.37 -12.33 -13.96
C LEU A 176 14.00 -12.30 -15.44
N VAL A 177 13.22 -11.31 -15.89
CA VAL A 177 12.88 -11.12 -17.31
C VAL A 177 14.13 -10.80 -18.12
N TRP A 178 15.03 -9.96 -17.60
CA TRP A 178 16.31 -9.69 -18.25
C TRP A 178 17.20 -10.93 -18.38
N TYR A 179 17.25 -11.76 -17.33
CA TYR A 179 18.15 -12.92 -17.32
C TYR A 179 17.60 -14.11 -18.10
N PHE A 180 16.31 -14.42 -17.96
CA PHE A 180 15.68 -15.62 -18.53
C PHE A 180 14.79 -15.36 -19.74
N GLY A 181 14.35 -14.11 -19.94
CA GLY A 181 13.40 -13.70 -20.96
C GLY A 181 14.04 -13.11 -22.21
N ASP A 182 13.34 -12.13 -22.78
CA ASP A 182 13.83 -11.35 -23.91
C ASP A 182 14.90 -10.36 -23.42
N LYS A 183 16.15 -10.62 -23.82
CA LYS A 183 17.31 -9.87 -23.34
C LYS A 183 17.30 -8.40 -23.80
N GLU A 184 16.79 -8.09 -25.01
CA GLU A 184 16.76 -6.73 -25.50
C GLU A 184 15.71 -5.91 -24.73
N LEU A 185 14.50 -6.40 -24.66
CA LEU A 185 13.42 -5.76 -23.90
C LEU A 185 13.73 -5.72 -22.39
N GLY A 186 14.36 -6.77 -21.87
CA GLY A 186 14.78 -6.86 -20.48
C GLY A 186 15.87 -5.85 -20.12
N TYR A 187 16.83 -5.61 -21.03
CA TYR A 187 17.90 -4.63 -20.84
C TYR A 187 17.35 -3.20 -20.73
N GLU A 188 16.51 -2.79 -21.67
CA GLU A 188 15.89 -1.45 -21.64
C GLU A 188 15.09 -1.24 -20.36
N ARG A 189 14.26 -2.19 -19.97
CA ARG A 189 13.47 -2.12 -18.73
C ARG A 189 14.33 -2.16 -17.47
N PHE A 190 15.38 -2.95 -17.46
CA PHE A 190 16.29 -3.03 -16.31
C PHE A 190 16.90 -1.67 -16.03
N PHE A 191 17.42 -1.00 -17.05
CA PHE A 191 18.08 0.30 -16.87
C PHE A 191 17.10 1.47 -16.71
N SER A 192 15.86 1.37 -17.22
CA SER A 192 14.85 2.42 -17.02
C SER A 192 14.14 2.34 -15.66
N ASP A 193 13.82 1.14 -15.19
CA ASP A 193 12.89 0.97 -14.09
C ASP A 193 13.59 0.62 -12.76
N VAL A 194 14.69 -0.16 -12.80
CA VAL A 194 15.36 -0.64 -11.59
C VAL A 194 15.93 0.49 -10.72
N PRO A 195 16.53 1.56 -11.26
CA PRO A 195 17.02 2.67 -10.45
C PRO A 195 15.92 3.28 -9.57
N ALA A 196 14.75 3.58 -10.14
CA ALA A 196 13.60 4.10 -9.38
C ALA A 196 13.11 3.12 -8.31
N GLN A 197 13.05 1.83 -8.65
CA GLN A 197 12.62 0.78 -7.74
C GLN A 197 13.60 0.59 -6.57
N LEU A 198 14.91 0.61 -6.82
CA LEU A 198 15.93 0.55 -5.77
C LEU A 198 15.88 1.80 -4.88
N GLY A 199 15.70 2.97 -5.49
CA GLY A 199 15.46 4.21 -4.77
C GLY A 199 14.23 4.10 -3.85
N ALA A 200 13.12 3.55 -4.35
CA ALA A 200 11.92 3.32 -3.57
C ALA A 200 12.17 2.37 -2.39
N ILE A 201 12.86 1.25 -2.62
CA ILE A 201 13.19 0.30 -1.55
C ILE A 201 14.01 0.99 -0.46
N LEU A 202 15.04 1.74 -0.83
CA LEU A 202 15.91 2.42 0.12
C LEU A 202 15.14 3.46 0.95
N VAL A 203 14.45 4.40 0.29
CA VAL A 203 13.71 5.49 0.97
C VAL A 203 12.63 4.94 1.88
N LEU A 204 11.81 4.01 1.38
CA LEU A 204 10.71 3.44 2.16
C LEU A 204 11.22 2.56 3.31
N THR A 205 12.37 1.89 3.16
CA THR A 205 13.01 1.16 4.25
C THR A 205 13.48 2.11 5.34
N ILE A 206 14.08 3.26 4.99
CA ILE A 206 14.45 4.29 5.97
C ILE A 206 13.20 4.79 6.71
N PHE A 207 12.13 5.11 5.99
CA PHE A 207 10.87 5.53 6.61
C PHE A 207 10.27 4.44 7.50
N HIS A 208 10.35 3.17 7.09
CA HIS A 208 9.92 2.06 7.92
C HIS A 208 10.66 2.03 9.26
N PHE A 209 11.98 2.21 9.28
CA PHE A 209 12.76 2.27 10.53
C PHE A 209 12.41 3.50 11.37
N ILE A 210 12.17 4.65 10.76
CA ILE A 210 11.72 5.85 11.48
C ILE A 210 10.36 5.58 12.16
N PHE A 211 9.38 5.06 11.43
CA PHE A 211 8.07 4.74 12.00
C PHE A 211 8.14 3.64 13.06
N ARG A 212 9.02 2.66 12.87
CA ARG A 212 9.25 1.61 13.85
C ARG A 212 9.82 2.17 15.15
N SER A 213 10.77 3.10 15.10
CA SER A 213 11.32 3.73 16.30
C SER A 213 10.25 4.48 17.10
N LEU A 214 9.25 5.07 16.44
CA LEU A 214 8.11 5.71 17.08
C LEU A 214 7.15 4.72 17.78
N THR A 215 7.26 3.42 17.47
CA THR A 215 6.45 2.34 18.08
C THR A 215 7.21 1.46 19.06
N GLU A 216 8.51 1.70 19.28
CA GLU A 216 9.41 0.87 20.11
C GLU A 216 8.99 0.92 21.57
N GLY A 217 8.30 1.06 22.23
CA GLY A 217 7.83 0.90 23.63
C GLY A 217 6.60 0.01 23.76
N TYR A 218 6.02 -0.38 22.62
CA TYR A 218 4.68 -0.97 22.56
C TYR A 218 4.67 -2.41 22.01
N LYS A 219 5.74 -3.17 22.23
CA LYS A 219 5.95 -4.51 21.65
C LYS A 219 4.81 -5.51 21.88
N ARG A 220 4.01 -5.34 22.93
CA ARG A 220 2.86 -6.23 23.28
C ARG A 220 1.50 -5.59 23.07
N ASP A 221 1.44 -4.53 22.31
CA ASP A 221 0.21 -3.79 22.12
C ASP A 221 -0.72 -4.44 21.08
N ALA A 222 -2.02 -4.32 21.30
CA ALA A 222 -3.06 -4.76 20.37
C ALA A 222 -2.86 -4.20 18.96
N LEU A 223 -2.40 -2.95 18.81
CA LEU A 223 -2.13 -2.34 17.51
C LEU A 223 -0.99 -3.03 16.76
N ILE A 224 0.09 -3.42 17.44
CA ILE A 224 1.21 -4.15 16.82
C ILE A 224 0.76 -5.56 16.41
N ARG A 225 -0.09 -6.21 17.21
CA ARG A 225 -0.70 -7.50 16.82
C ARG A 225 -1.56 -7.36 15.57
N ILE A 226 -2.45 -6.36 15.53
CA ILE A 226 -3.26 -6.07 14.34
C ILE A 226 -2.37 -5.82 13.12
N TYR A 227 -1.31 -5.03 13.27
CA TYR A 227 -0.31 -4.79 12.22
C TYR A 227 0.28 -6.10 11.70
N GLN A 228 0.76 -6.99 12.59
CA GLN A 228 1.39 -8.25 12.22
C GLN A 228 0.42 -9.16 11.44
N TYR A 229 -0.81 -9.33 11.90
CA TYR A 229 -1.84 -10.09 11.20
C TYR A 229 -2.26 -9.45 9.88
N LEU A 230 -2.35 -8.11 9.81
CA LEU A 230 -2.68 -7.39 8.60
C LEU A 230 -1.62 -7.60 7.50
N ILE A 231 -0.33 -7.41 7.86
CA ILE A 231 0.76 -7.62 6.90
C ILE A 231 0.88 -9.08 6.51
N SER A 232 0.79 -10.01 7.48
CA SER A 232 0.76 -11.43 7.19
C SER A 232 -0.37 -11.78 6.22
N GLY A 233 -1.57 -11.26 6.44
CA GLY A 233 -2.72 -11.49 5.57
C GLY A 233 -2.54 -10.88 4.17
N ALA A 234 -2.13 -9.63 4.09
CA ALA A 234 -1.93 -8.94 2.81
C ALA A 234 -0.84 -9.61 1.95
N THR A 235 0.28 -9.98 2.57
CA THR A 235 1.38 -10.65 1.87
C THR A 235 1.04 -12.10 1.50
N LEU A 236 0.23 -12.79 2.28
CA LEU A 236 -0.27 -14.12 1.94
C LEU A 236 -1.24 -14.07 0.75
N ILE A 237 -2.14 -13.08 0.68
CA ILE A 237 -3.02 -12.86 -0.49
C ILE A 237 -2.16 -12.62 -1.73
N ALA A 238 -1.19 -11.72 -1.66
CA ALA A 238 -0.29 -11.44 -2.79
C ALA A 238 0.55 -12.68 -3.19
N GLY A 239 1.06 -13.44 -2.22
CA GLY A 239 1.76 -14.71 -2.46
C GLY A 239 0.86 -15.76 -3.12
N SER A 240 -0.42 -15.79 -2.75
CA SER A 240 -1.42 -16.67 -3.37
C SER A 240 -1.69 -16.31 -4.83
N ILE A 241 -1.71 -15.02 -5.15
CA ILE A 241 -1.80 -14.53 -6.54
C ILE A 241 -0.55 -14.97 -7.32
N GLY A 242 0.64 -14.82 -6.72
CA GLY A 242 1.90 -15.29 -7.31
C GLY A 242 1.90 -16.80 -7.57
N PHE A 243 1.45 -17.59 -6.60
CA PHE A 243 1.30 -19.05 -6.77
C PHE A 243 0.30 -19.40 -7.88
N GLY A 244 -0.84 -18.73 -7.92
CA GLY A 244 -1.82 -18.87 -8.99
C GLY A 244 -1.23 -18.54 -10.37
N ALA A 245 -0.42 -17.48 -10.49
CA ALA A 245 0.26 -17.11 -11.72
C ALA A 245 1.27 -18.20 -12.16
N VAL A 246 2.05 -18.76 -11.23
CA VAL A 246 2.94 -19.91 -11.51
C VAL A 246 2.13 -21.10 -12.03
N MET A 247 1.04 -21.45 -11.34
CA MET A 247 0.18 -22.59 -11.78
C MET A 247 -0.42 -22.34 -13.16
N VAL A 248 -0.92 -21.13 -13.43
CA VAL A 248 -1.41 -20.75 -14.76
C VAL A 248 -0.32 -20.87 -15.83
N ALA A 249 0.90 -20.42 -15.53
CA ALA A 249 2.04 -20.50 -16.45
C ALA A 249 2.44 -21.95 -16.75
N LEU A 250 2.39 -22.85 -15.76
CA LEU A 250 2.67 -24.26 -15.95
C LEU A 250 1.66 -24.97 -16.88
N LEU A 251 0.43 -24.43 -16.94
CA LEU A 251 -0.66 -24.96 -17.75
C LEU A 251 -0.85 -24.15 -19.06
N ALA A 252 -0.01 -23.16 -19.35
CA ALA A 252 -0.13 -22.27 -20.50
C ALA A 252 0.80 -22.65 -21.65
N ASP A 253 0.34 -22.46 -22.88
CA ASP A 253 1.15 -22.66 -24.09
C ASP A 253 1.83 -21.36 -24.56
N VAL A 254 1.20 -20.21 -24.33
CA VAL A 254 1.66 -18.87 -24.81
C VAL A 254 1.91 -17.95 -23.61
N ASN A 255 2.89 -17.05 -23.73
CA ASN A 255 3.34 -16.11 -22.67
C ASN A 255 3.70 -16.78 -21.33
N ARG A 256 4.04 -18.06 -21.38
CA ARG A 256 4.33 -18.90 -20.23
C ARG A 256 5.44 -18.32 -19.36
N LEU A 257 6.53 -17.89 -19.99
CA LEU A 257 7.72 -17.46 -19.27
C LEU A 257 7.49 -16.18 -18.48
N ASN A 258 6.93 -15.13 -19.08
CA ASN A 258 6.69 -13.85 -18.38
C ASN A 258 5.70 -14.00 -17.21
N THR A 259 4.66 -14.81 -17.38
CA THR A 259 3.70 -15.12 -16.30
C THR A 259 4.37 -15.91 -15.17
N LEU A 260 5.24 -16.85 -15.52
CA LEU A 260 6.01 -17.63 -14.55
C LEU A 260 6.97 -16.74 -13.75
N LEU A 261 7.75 -15.88 -14.43
CA LEU A 261 8.72 -15.00 -13.80
C LEU A 261 8.03 -13.99 -12.87
N PHE A 262 6.90 -13.42 -13.30
CA PHE A 262 6.08 -12.57 -12.43
C PHE A 262 5.58 -13.32 -11.20
N GLY A 263 5.02 -14.52 -11.38
CA GLY A 263 4.52 -15.34 -10.28
C GLY A 263 5.63 -15.71 -9.27
N VAL A 264 6.81 -16.12 -9.77
CA VAL A 264 7.97 -16.42 -8.94
C VAL A 264 8.45 -15.19 -8.17
N SER A 265 8.56 -14.03 -8.83
CA SER A 265 8.98 -12.78 -8.18
C SER A 265 8.03 -12.39 -7.06
N LEU A 266 6.73 -12.41 -7.34
CA LEU A 266 5.69 -12.06 -6.37
C LEU A 266 5.71 -13.04 -5.19
N MET A 267 5.76 -14.35 -5.44
CA MET A 267 5.87 -15.37 -4.38
C MET A 267 7.11 -15.17 -3.52
N THR A 268 8.27 -14.99 -4.13
CA THR A 268 9.54 -14.89 -3.39
C THR A 268 9.50 -13.75 -2.38
N ILE A 269 9.08 -12.58 -2.78
CA ILE A 269 9.04 -11.40 -1.89
C ILE A 269 7.91 -11.51 -0.87
N THR A 270 6.70 -11.85 -1.32
CA THR A 270 5.53 -11.81 -0.43
C THR A 270 5.48 -13.01 0.53
N CYS A 271 5.91 -14.22 0.11
CA CYS A 271 6.00 -15.36 1.02
C CYS A 271 7.11 -15.16 2.07
N SER A 272 8.23 -14.53 1.71
CA SER A 272 9.28 -14.17 2.68
C SER A 272 8.74 -13.22 3.76
N ASN A 273 8.03 -12.17 3.36
CA ASN A 273 7.38 -11.24 4.27
C ASN A 273 6.29 -11.92 5.11
N TRP A 274 5.46 -12.76 4.47
CA TRP A 274 4.46 -13.55 5.19
C TRP A 274 5.09 -14.44 6.24
N LEU A 275 6.13 -15.22 5.90
CA LEU A 275 6.82 -16.10 6.83
C LEU A 275 7.42 -15.34 8.01
N TYR A 276 7.99 -14.16 7.76
CA TYR A 276 8.56 -13.32 8.82
C TYR A 276 7.46 -12.87 9.80
N HIS A 277 6.40 -12.22 9.31
CA HIS A 277 5.33 -11.70 10.15
C HIS A 277 4.50 -12.82 10.80
N TRP A 278 4.27 -13.93 10.08
CA TRP A 278 3.60 -15.10 10.61
C TRP A 278 4.37 -15.76 11.76
N ARG A 279 5.70 -15.86 11.64
CA ARG A 279 6.55 -16.33 12.74
C ARG A 279 6.46 -15.44 13.96
N LEU A 280 6.37 -14.12 13.80
CA LEU A 280 6.16 -13.21 14.93
C LEU A 280 4.81 -13.44 15.60
N CYS A 281 3.74 -13.70 14.84
CA CYS A 281 2.43 -14.07 15.38
C CYS A 281 2.49 -15.41 16.14
N GLN A 282 3.20 -16.40 15.61
CA GLN A 282 3.36 -17.71 16.25
C GLN A 282 4.26 -17.65 17.50
N ALA A 283 5.31 -16.84 17.50
CA ALA A 283 6.19 -16.68 18.65
C ALA A 283 5.47 -16.02 19.83
N ALA A 284 4.57 -15.06 19.56
CA ALA A 284 3.71 -14.48 20.57
C ALA A 284 2.79 -15.52 21.22
N ASP A 285 2.25 -16.45 20.42
CA ASP A 285 1.43 -17.57 20.88
C ASP A 285 2.16 -18.48 21.86
N HIS A 286 3.44 -18.79 21.63
CA HIS A 286 4.23 -19.65 22.53
C HIS A 286 4.52 -19.01 23.88
N GLN A 287 4.62 -17.68 23.95
CA GLN A 287 4.92 -16.96 25.20
C GLN A 287 3.69 -16.68 26.08
N GLU A 288 2.51 -16.57 25.48
CA GLU A 288 1.25 -16.22 26.15
C GLU A 288 0.09 -17.09 25.60
N ARG A 289 0.28 -18.42 25.60
CA ARG A 289 -0.59 -19.39 24.90
C ARG A 289 -2.07 -19.27 25.23
N GLU A 290 -2.41 -19.02 26.47
CA GLU A 290 -3.81 -18.88 26.91
C GLU A 290 -4.46 -17.60 26.35
N LEU A 291 -3.69 -16.50 26.25
CA LEU A 291 -4.21 -15.21 25.80
C LEU A 291 -4.27 -15.09 24.27
N GLU A 292 -3.32 -15.69 23.56
CA GLU A 292 -3.23 -15.55 22.08
C GLU A 292 -4.15 -16.54 21.37
N GLY A 293 -4.31 -17.78 21.86
CA GLY A 293 -5.25 -18.75 21.31
C GLY A 293 -6.71 -18.28 21.39
N GLU A 294 -7.02 -17.43 22.37
CA GLU A 294 -8.33 -16.78 22.54
C GLU A 294 -8.45 -15.45 21.79
N SER A 295 -7.36 -14.93 21.21
CA SER A 295 -7.36 -13.63 20.52
C SER A 295 -8.41 -13.58 19.39
N PRO A 296 -9.37 -12.65 19.42
CA PRO A 296 -10.35 -12.49 18.35
C PRO A 296 -9.71 -12.21 16.99
N ILE A 297 -8.55 -11.52 16.98
CA ILE A 297 -7.81 -11.16 15.75
C ILE A 297 -7.24 -12.41 15.10
N ARG A 298 -6.60 -13.31 15.89
CA ARG A 298 -6.08 -14.59 15.42
C ARG A 298 -7.19 -15.48 14.87
N ARG A 299 -8.29 -15.61 15.60
CA ARG A 299 -9.47 -16.39 15.15
C ARG A 299 -10.04 -15.82 13.87
N PHE A 300 -10.20 -14.50 13.78
CA PHE A 300 -10.66 -13.84 12.55
C PHE A 300 -9.71 -14.13 11.37
N TYR A 301 -8.40 -13.99 11.56
CA TYR A 301 -7.40 -14.29 10.54
C TYR A 301 -7.51 -15.75 10.04
N LEU A 302 -7.53 -16.71 10.96
CA LEU A 302 -7.62 -18.13 10.61
C LEU A 302 -8.94 -18.46 9.89
N TYR A 303 -10.07 -17.98 10.40
CA TYR A 303 -11.37 -18.21 9.74
C TYR A 303 -11.46 -17.54 8.37
N PHE A 304 -10.89 -16.36 8.21
CA PHE A 304 -10.82 -15.67 6.92
C PHE A 304 -10.02 -16.49 5.90
N PHE A 305 -8.82 -16.96 6.27
CA PHE A 305 -7.95 -17.74 5.38
C PHE A 305 -8.37 -19.23 5.22
N ILE A 306 -9.37 -19.67 5.94
CA ILE A 306 -10.06 -20.93 5.67
C ILE A 306 -11.29 -20.67 4.79
N GLY A 307 -12.15 -19.73 5.18
CA GLY A 307 -13.47 -19.52 4.57
C GLY A 307 -13.40 -18.83 3.21
N ALA A 308 -12.66 -17.74 3.07
CA ALA A 308 -12.57 -17.03 1.80
C ALA A 308 -12.02 -17.91 0.66
N PRO A 309 -10.88 -18.63 0.83
CA PRO A 309 -10.43 -19.57 -0.20
C PRO A 309 -11.44 -20.65 -0.54
N ILE A 310 -12.18 -21.19 0.43
CA ILE A 310 -13.23 -22.20 0.15
C ILE A 310 -14.31 -21.63 -0.78
N ILE A 311 -14.74 -20.38 -0.56
CA ILE A 311 -15.73 -19.72 -1.43
C ILE A 311 -15.16 -19.59 -2.86
N PHE A 312 -13.90 -19.16 -3.01
CA PHE A 312 -13.22 -19.11 -4.31
C PHE A 312 -13.06 -20.49 -4.93
N GLY A 313 -12.79 -21.53 -4.14
CA GLY A 313 -12.71 -22.93 -4.59
C GLY A 313 -14.04 -23.44 -5.13
N ILE A 314 -15.16 -23.15 -4.45
CA ILE A 314 -16.51 -23.49 -4.94
C ILE A 314 -16.76 -22.79 -6.29
N GLY A 315 -16.48 -21.49 -6.42
CA GLY A 315 -16.60 -20.77 -7.68
C GLY A 315 -15.73 -21.38 -8.78
N SER A 316 -14.53 -21.82 -8.44
CA SER A 316 -13.61 -22.50 -9.37
C SER A 316 -14.14 -23.86 -9.83
N LEU A 317 -14.75 -24.64 -8.94
CA LEU A 317 -15.40 -25.91 -9.29
C LEU A 317 -16.59 -25.69 -10.22
N VAL A 318 -17.42 -24.69 -9.96
CA VAL A 318 -18.54 -24.32 -10.84
C VAL A 318 -18.01 -23.95 -12.24
N TRP A 319 -16.95 -23.15 -12.30
CA TRP A 319 -16.33 -22.76 -13.58
C TRP A 319 -15.72 -23.97 -14.31
N LEU A 320 -15.03 -24.87 -13.60
CA LEU A 320 -14.51 -26.12 -14.20
C LEU A 320 -15.63 -27.00 -14.76
N THR A 321 -16.72 -27.15 -14.02
CA THR A 321 -17.89 -27.91 -14.46
C THR A 321 -18.48 -27.28 -15.73
N PHE A 322 -18.63 -25.95 -15.75
CA PHE A 322 -19.11 -25.23 -16.93
C PHE A 322 -18.19 -25.44 -18.14
N ASN A 323 -16.88 -25.32 -17.96
CA ASN A 323 -15.91 -25.56 -19.05
C ASN A 323 -15.92 -27.02 -19.52
N GLY A 324 -16.14 -27.98 -18.62
CA GLY A 324 -16.31 -29.39 -18.96
C GLY A 324 -17.56 -29.62 -19.86
N PHE A 325 -18.70 -29.05 -19.51
CA PHE A 325 -19.89 -29.11 -20.37
C PHE A 325 -19.67 -28.42 -21.73
N LYS A 326 -19.01 -27.27 -21.71
CA LYS A 326 -18.69 -26.54 -22.93
C LYS A 326 -17.75 -27.34 -23.84
N TRP A 327 -16.79 -28.04 -23.28
CA TRP A 327 -15.91 -28.96 -24.02
C TRP A 327 -16.68 -30.11 -24.63
N LEU A 328 -17.58 -30.74 -23.88
CA LEU A 328 -18.42 -31.85 -24.36
C LEU A 328 -19.33 -31.43 -25.53
N LEU A 329 -19.85 -30.19 -25.50
CA LEU A 329 -20.79 -29.67 -26.50
C LEU A 329 -20.14 -28.99 -27.71
N LEU A 330 -19.01 -28.32 -27.50
CA LEU A 330 -18.39 -27.42 -28.49
C LEU A 330 -16.93 -27.82 -28.88
N GLY A 331 -16.38 -28.88 -28.30
CA GLY A 331 -15.02 -29.35 -28.57
C GLY A 331 -13.91 -28.58 -27.84
N ASN A 332 -12.65 -28.78 -28.27
CA ASN A 332 -11.43 -28.46 -27.53
C ASN A 332 -11.18 -26.98 -27.15
N GLN A 333 -11.89 -26.02 -27.74
CA GLN A 333 -11.64 -24.58 -27.49
C GLN A 333 -11.85 -24.12 -26.04
N ALA A 334 -12.58 -24.90 -25.21
CA ALA A 334 -12.89 -24.51 -23.84
C ALA A 334 -11.85 -24.98 -22.80
N LEU A 335 -11.00 -25.97 -23.12
CA LEU A 335 -10.09 -26.58 -22.12
C LEU A 335 -8.98 -25.65 -21.67
N TRP A 336 -8.46 -24.80 -22.54
CA TRP A 336 -7.37 -23.89 -22.21
C TRP A 336 -7.78 -22.86 -21.14
N GLN A 337 -9.07 -22.51 -21.05
CA GLN A 337 -9.61 -21.59 -20.03
C GLN A 337 -9.68 -22.23 -18.65
N SER A 338 -9.61 -23.57 -18.57
CA SER A 338 -9.67 -24.33 -17.30
C SER A 338 -8.43 -24.13 -16.42
N ARG A 339 -7.33 -23.62 -16.96
CA ARG A 339 -6.09 -23.33 -16.20
C ARG A 339 -6.31 -22.34 -15.04
N TYR A 340 -7.17 -21.32 -15.21
CA TYR A 340 -7.45 -20.35 -14.16
C TYR A 340 -8.20 -20.94 -12.97
N PRO A 341 -9.33 -21.62 -13.16
CA PRO A 341 -10.02 -22.26 -12.05
C PRO A 341 -9.22 -23.42 -11.44
N LEU A 342 -8.38 -24.15 -12.19
CA LEU A 342 -7.47 -25.16 -11.64
C LEU A 342 -6.42 -24.52 -10.72
N ALA A 343 -5.80 -23.42 -11.14
CA ALA A 343 -4.85 -22.68 -10.32
C ALA A 343 -5.51 -22.15 -9.04
N ALA A 344 -6.71 -21.59 -9.15
CA ALA A 344 -7.47 -21.10 -8.01
C ALA A 344 -7.85 -22.23 -7.04
N LEU A 345 -8.24 -23.40 -7.56
CA LEU A 345 -8.54 -24.57 -6.74
C LEU A 345 -7.32 -25.09 -5.99
N ALA A 346 -6.16 -25.19 -6.67
CA ALA A 346 -4.90 -25.57 -6.04
C ALA A 346 -4.51 -24.59 -4.92
N THR A 347 -4.64 -23.28 -5.16
CA THR A 347 -4.41 -22.23 -4.16
C THR A 347 -5.35 -22.37 -2.97
N THR A 348 -6.64 -22.61 -3.23
CA THR A 348 -7.65 -22.85 -2.19
C THR A 348 -7.28 -24.03 -1.29
N ILE A 349 -6.94 -25.18 -1.89
CA ILE A 349 -6.58 -26.38 -1.14
C ILE A 349 -5.36 -26.10 -0.25
N LEU A 350 -4.31 -25.46 -0.80
CA LEU A 350 -3.11 -25.15 -0.06
C LEU A 350 -3.38 -24.25 1.14
N LEU A 351 -4.07 -23.11 0.93
CA LEU A 351 -4.33 -22.13 1.97
C LEU A 351 -5.27 -22.67 3.05
N SER A 352 -6.40 -23.24 2.65
CA SER A 352 -7.40 -23.73 3.62
C SER A 352 -6.84 -24.89 4.43
N SER A 353 -6.12 -25.83 3.81
CA SER A 353 -5.53 -26.98 4.51
C SER A 353 -4.51 -26.52 5.56
N TYR A 354 -3.60 -25.61 5.20
CA TYR A 354 -2.62 -25.10 6.14
C TYR A 354 -3.27 -24.41 7.35
N HIS A 355 -4.18 -23.48 7.12
CA HIS A 355 -4.83 -22.73 8.20
C HIS A 355 -5.78 -23.61 9.05
N LEU A 356 -6.37 -24.66 8.44
CA LEU A 356 -7.16 -25.63 9.17
C LEU A 356 -6.29 -26.46 10.14
N VAL A 357 -5.08 -26.82 9.72
CA VAL A 357 -4.11 -27.52 10.61
C VAL A 357 -3.74 -26.63 11.78
N VAL A 358 -3.41 -25.36 11.52
CA VAL A 358 -3.09 -24.38 12.57
C VAL A 358 -4.25 -24.20 13.54
N LEU A 359 -5.48 -24.03 13.02
CA LEU A 359 -6.68 -23.88 13.84
C LEU A 359 -6.93 -25.12 14.74
N ARG A 360 -6.67 -26.33 14.22
CA ARG A 360 -6.77 -27.56 15.00
C ARG A 360 -5.71 -27.64 16.10
N GLN A 361 -4.49 -27.21 15.83
CA GLN A 361 -3.43 -27.15 16.83
C GLN A 361 -3.77 -26.15 17.94
N ASP A 362 -4.28 -24.97 17.60
CA ASP A 362 -4.72 -23.97 18.56
C ASP A 362 -5.82 -24.53 19.50
N ARG A 363 -6.79 -25.25 18.93
CA ARG A 363 -7.87 -25.86 19.73
C ARG A 363 -7.39 -27.03 20.62
N ALA A 364 -6.37 -27.76 20.21
CA ALA A 364 -5.85 -28.87 21.00
C ALA A 364 -4.94 -28.38 22.16
N SER A 365 -4.53 -27.13 22.15
CA SER A 365 -3.70 -26.50 23.21
C SER A 365 -4.53 -25.76 24.27
N LEU A 366 -5.81 -25.56 24.07
CA LEU A 366 -6.79 -25.03 25.03
C LEU A 366 -7.41 -26.17 25.84
#